data_dcd3c31c4a4f12952cdea313f6e72d9c
#
_entry.id   dcd3c31c4a4f12952cdea313f6e72d9c
#
_cell.length_a   1.000
_cell.length_b   1.000
_cell.length_c   1.000
_cell.angle_alpha   90.00
_cell.angle_beta   90.00
_cell.angle_gamma   90.00
#
_symmetry.space_group_name_H-M   'P 1'
#
loop_
_entity.id
_entity.type
_entity.pdbx_description
1 polymer ?
#
loop_
_entity_poly.entity_id
_entity_poly.type
_entity_poly.pdbx_seq_one_letter_code
_entity_poly.pdbx_strand_id
1 'polypeptide(L)'
;MCGIAGIVNLRGAQADATILTRMTEALVHRGPDGEGHHVVGPVGLGHRRLAVIDLTSAARQPMLNEQGDAAITYNGEIYNFRELRDELETRGHRFRSRTDSEVALHAYEEWGPNCVERFNGMFALAIYDGRPRDGAVSHVLPRVFLARDRYGIKPLYYCWAAKEFL
;
A
#
# COMPACT_ATOMS: atom_id res chain seq x y z
N MET A 1 0.53 -16.32 -1.51
CA MET A 1 0.17 -15.07 -0.80
C MET A 1 1.25 -14.04 -1.04
N CYS A 2 0.91 -12.79 -1.29
CA CYS A 2 1.89 -11.74 -1.52
C CYS A 2 2.79 -11.50 -0.30
N GLY A 3 3.95 -10.89 -0.53
CA GLY A 3 4.83 -10.35 0.49
C GLY A 3 4.83 -8.83 0.41
N ILE A 4 4.73 -8.15 1.55
CA ILE A 4 4.86 -6.70 1.65
C ILE A 4 6.04 -6.36 2.54
N ALA A 5 6.74 -5.28 2.21
CA ALA A 5 7.84 -4.75 2.99
C ALA A 5 7.80 -3.22 2.98
N GLY A 6 8.35 -2.59 4.00
CA GLY A 6 8.42 -1.14 4.06
C GLY A 6 9.53 -0.66 4.99
N ILE A 7 10.03 0.55 4.71
CA ILE A 7 11.01 1.27 5.53
C ILE A 7 10.53 2.71 5.67
N VAL A 8 10.60 3.25 6.87
CA VAL A 8 10.42 4.68 7.12
C VAL A 8 11.63 5.20 7.89
N ASN A 9 12.40 6.10 7.29
CA ASN A 9 13.48 6.78 7.97
C ASN A 9 12.93 7.94 8.81
N LEU A 10 12.94 7.77 10.12
CA LEU A 10 12.34 8.72 11.06
C LEU A 10 13.12 10.04 11.21
N ARG A 11 14.32 10.14 10.62
CA ARG A 11 15.12 11.37 10.58
C ARG A 11 14.98 12.13 9.27
N GLY A 12 14.10 11.69 8.38
CA GLY A 12 13.83 12.35 7.11
C GLY A 12 14.86 12.10 6.01
N ALA A 13 15.92 11.30 6.26
CA ALA A 13 16.82 10.87 5.20
C ALA A 13 16.11 9.91 4.25
N GLN A 14 16.59 9.82 3.02
CA GLN A 14 16.02 8.90 2.02
C GLN A 14 16.07 7.45 2.52
N ALA A 15 15.00 6.71 2.29
CA ALA A 15 14.93 5.28 2.58
C ALA A 15 15.95 4.51 1.75
N ASP A 16 16.63 3.54 2.36
CA ASP A 16 17.66 2.74 1.69
C ASP A 16 17.02 1.69 0.78
N ALA A 17 17.11 1.93 -0.54
CA ALA A 17 16.59 1.01 -1.55
C ALA A 17 17.27 -0.38 -1.50
N THR A 18 18.54 -0.46 -1.07
CA THR A 18 19.27 -1.73 -0.97
C THR A 18 18.71 -2.59 0.15
N ILE A 19 18.41 -1.97 1.29
CA ILE A 19 17.76 -2.67 2.41
C ILE A 19 16.38 -3.14 2.00
N LEU A 20 15.59 -2.27 1.35
CA LEU A 20 14.25 -2.60 0.87
C LEU A 20 14.27 -3.79 -0.11
N THR A 21 15.23 -3.81 -1.04
CA THR A 21 15.42 -4.93 -1.98
C THR A 21 15.71 -6.23 -1.23
N ARG A 22 16.62 -6.21 -0.28
CA ARG A 22 16.92 -7.40 0.55
C ARG A 22 15.71 -7.90 1.33
N MET A 23 14.88 -6.98 1.84
CA MET A 23 13.64 -7.35 2.52
C MET A 23 12.66 -8.04 1.57
N THR A 24 12.49 -7.52 0.36
CA THR A 24 11.61 -8.16 -0.65
C THR A 24 12.19 -9.47 -1.16
N GLU A 25 13.50 -9.59 -1.34
CA GLU A 25 14.17 -10.85 -1.71
C GLU A 25 13.90 -11.97 -0.70
N ALA A 26 13.92 -11.65 0.59
CA ALA A 26 13.56 -12.62 1.64
C ALA A 26 12.11 -13.12 1.55
N LEU A 27 11.23 -12.37 0.84
CA LEU A 27 9.82 -12.69 0.65
C LEU A 27 9.50 -13.38 -0.70
N VAL A 28 10.50 -13.73 -1.50
CA VAL A 28 10.32 -14.31 -2.84
C VAL A 28 9.44 -15.55 -2.83
N HIS A 29 9.55 -16.38 -1.79
CA HIS A 29 8.75 -17.58 -1.59
C HIS A 29 7.25 -17.32 -1.42
N ARG A 30 6.86 -16.08 -1.06
CA ARG A 30 5.45 -15.67 -0.90
C ARG A 30 4.84 -15.17 -2.20
N GLY A 31 5.64 -14.54 -3.05
CA GLY A 31 5.19 -13.91 -4.29
C GLY A 31 6.22 -14.03 -5.40
N PRO A 32 6.26 -15.19 -6.09
CA PRO A 32 7.26 -15.46 -7.11
C PRO A 32 7.01 -14.75 -8.45
N ASP A 33 5.77 -14.26 -8.69
CA ASP A 33 5.32 -13.82 -10.01
C ASP A 33 5.74 -12.39 -10.37
N GLY A 34 6.29 -11.64 -9.39
CA GLY A 34 6.77 -10.30 -9.64
C GLY A 34 7.21 -9.57 -8.38
N GLU A 35 7.93 -8.50 -8.61
CA GLU A 35 8.34 -7.59 -7.55
C GLU A 35 8.12 -6.13 -7.95
N GLY A 36 8.11 -5.26 -6.94
CA GLY A 36 8.11 -3.82 -7.15
C GLY A 36 8.58 -3.08 -5.92
N HIS A 37 9.16 -1.92 -6.19
CA HIS A 37 9.63 -1.00 -5.16
C HIS A 37 9.17 0.42 -5.50
N HIS A 38 8.83 1.18 -4.47
CA HIS A 38 8.55 2.61 -4.56
C HIS A 38 9.26 3.32 -3.41
N VAL A 39 10.23 4.18 -3.74
CA VAL A 39 11.01 4.93 -2.75
C VAL A 39 10.80 6.42 -3.00
N VAL A 40 10.27 7.12 -2.01
CA VAL A 40 10.06 8.56 -2.06
C VAL A 40 10.47 9.19 -0.74
N GLY A 41 11.54 10.00 -0.78
CA GLY A 41 12.11 10.59 0.42
C GLY A 41 12.39 9.53 1.51
N PRO A 42 11.86 9.72 2.74
CA PRO A 42 12.14 8.82 3.85
C PRO A 42 11.35 7.50 3.82
N VAL A 43 10.46 7.30 2.83
CA VAL A 43 9.58 6.13 2.77
C VAL A 43 9.95 5.23 1.61
N GLY A 44 10.07 3.94 1.88
CA GLY A 44 10.20 2.88 0.89
C GLY A 44 9.12 1.82 1.09
N LEU A 45 8.40 1.48 0.03
CA LEU A 45 7.44 0.37 -0.01
C LEU A 45 7.93 -0.68 -0.99
N GLY A 46 7.83 -1.95 -0.60
CA GLY A 46 8.21 -3.09 -1.40
C GLY A 46 7.11 -4.14 -1.48
N HIS A 47 7.07 -4.87 -2.59
CA HIS A 47 6.07 -5.90 -2.84
C HIS A 47 6.66 -7.11 -3.55
N ARG A 48 6.22 -8.30 -3.13
CA ARG A 48 6.36 -9.56 -3.87
C ARG A 48 4.97 -10.08 -4.21
N ARG A 49 4.73 -10.28 -5.50
CA ARG A 49 3.41 -10.58 -6.03
C ARG A 49 3.20 -12.08 -6.25
N LEU A 50 2.07 -12.58 -5.74
CA LEU A 50 1.41 -13.77 -6.26
C LEU A 50 0.19 -13.29 -7.07
N ALA A 51 0.23 -13.51 -8.38
CA ALA A 51 -0.79 -13.03 -9.29
C ALA A 51 -2.02 -13.94 -9.26
N VAL A 52 -3.17 -13.42 -8.82
CA VAL A 52 -4.43 -14.19 -8.66
C VAL A 52 -5.60 -13.54 -9.40
N ILE A 53 -5.95 -12.30 -9.06
CA ILE A 53 -7.17 -11.66 -9.59
C ILE A 53 -6.93 -11.03 -10.96
N ASP A 54 -5.87 -10.29 -11.13
CA ASP A 54 -5.53 -9.60 -12.39
C ASP A 54 -4.09 -9.92 -12.76
N LEU A 55 -3.86 -10.60 -13.87
CA LEU A 55 -2.53 -11.04 -14.30
C LEU A 55 -1.76 -9.97 -15.08
N THR A 56 -2.38 -8.83 -15.33
CA THR A 56 -1.76 -7.75 -16.11
C THR A 56 -0.76 -6.93 -15.30
N SER A 57 0.02 -6.11 -16.01
CA SER A 57 0.93 -5.17 -15.37
C SER A 57 0.22 -4.05 -14.61
N ALA A 58 -1.06 -3.79 -14.89
CA ALA A 58 -1.87 -2.80 -14.18
C ALA A 58 -2.06 -3.14 -12.69
N ALA A 59 -1.95 -4.42 -12.34
CA ALA A 59 -2.04 -4.91 -10.96
C ALA A 59 -0.70 -4.99 -10.22
N ARG A 60 0.35 -4.38 -10.75
CA ARG A 60 1.66 -4.31 -10.05
C ARG A 60 1.56 -3.45 -8.80
N GLN A 61 2.35 -3.83 -7.81
CA GLN A 61 2.47 -3.11 -6.56
C GLN A 61 3.96 -2.87 -6.21
N PRO A 62 4.29 -1.80 -5.47
CA PRO A 62 3.38 -0.78 -4.95
C PRO A 62 2.59 -0.09 -6.06
N MET A 63 1.28 0.08 -5.84
CA MET A 63 0.38 0.71 -6.81
C MET A 63 0.22 2.18 -6.45
N LEU A 64 0.39 3.06 -7.44
CA LEU A 64 0.23 4.51 -7.29
C LEU A 64 -1.16 4.93 -7.74
N ASN A 65 -1.67 5.99 -7.10
CA ASN A 65 -2.83 6.72 -7.60
C ASN A 65 -2.49 7.49 -8.90
N GLU A 66 -3.47 8.18 -9.49
CA GLU A 66 -3.28 8.91 -10.74
C GLU A 66 -2.29 10.06 -10.63
N GLN A 67 -2.22 10.72 -9.49
CA GLN A 67 -1.34 11.87 -9.22
C GLN A 67 0.08 11.43 -8.85
N GLY A 68 0.27 10.18 -8.46
CA GLY A 68 1.57 9.65 -8.03
C GLY A 68 1.98 10.10 -6.62
N ASP A 69 1.07 10.67 -5.85
CA ASP A 69 1.32 11.19 -4.50
C ASP A 69 0.81 10.27 -3.38
N ALA A 70 0.14 9.17 -3.74
CA ALA A 70 -0.19 8.07 -2.84
C ALA A 70 0.20 6.71 -3.46
N ALA A 71 0.65 5.79 -2.63
CA ALA A 71 1.03 4.45 -3.06
C ALA A 71 0.62 3.40 -2.03
N ILE A 72 0.16 2.23 -2.49
CA ILE A 72 -0.22 1.11 -1.63
C ILE A 72 0.65 -0.13 -1.90
N THR A 73 1.07 -0.82 -0.83
CA THR A 73 1.48 -2.22 -0.88
C THR A 73 0.52 -3.04 -0.02
N TYR A 74 0.02 -4.15 -0.57
CA TYR A 74 -1.13 -4.85 -0.06
C TYR A 74 -0.99 -6.37 -0.22
N ASN A 75 -1.30 -7.10 0.84
CA ASN A 75 -1.42 -8.55 0.85
C ASN A 75 -2.77 -8.94 1.44
N GLY A 76 -3.73 -9.29 0.62
CA GLY A 76 -5.07 -9.60 1.12
C GLY A 76 -6.06 -9.95 0.04
N GLU A 77 -7.33 -9.94 0.46
CA GLU A 77 -8.50 -10.04 -0.38
C GLU A 77 -9.67 -9.33 0.30
N ILE A 78 -10.19 -8.29 -0.36
CA ILE A 78 -11.38 -7.55 0.09
C ILE A 78 -12.57 -8.12 -0.68
N TYR A 79 -13.40 -8.92 -0.01
CA TYR A 79 -14.47 -9.69 -0.65
C TYR A 79 -15.56 -8.81 -1.25
N ASN A 80 -15.85 -7.66 -0.63
CA ASN A 80 -16.83 -6.68 -1.11
C ASN A 80 -16.22 -5.57 -1.98
N PHE A 81 -15.09 -5.87 -2.66
CA PHE A 81 -14.39 -4.86 -3.47
C PHE A 81 -15.22 -4.36 -4.65
N ARG A 82 -16.13 -5.18 -5.19
CA ARG A 82 -16.97 -4.80 -6.32
C ARG A 82 -17.97 -3.72 -5.94
N GLU A 83 -18.67 -3.91 -4.82
CA GLU A 83 -19.63 -2.95 -4.28
C GLU A 83 -18.94 -1.63 -3.90
N LEU A 84 -17.75 -1.71 -3.30
CA LEU A 84 -16.94 -0.54 -2.98
C LEU A 84 -16.47 0.18 -4.24
N ARG A 85 -16.08 -0.56 -5.28
CA ARG A 85 -15.71 0.00 -6.57
C ARG A 85 -16.86 0.77 -7.19
N ASP A 86 -18.06 0.17 -7.26
CA ASP A 86 -19.24 0.81 -7.82
C ASP A 86 -19.56 2.12 -7.08
N GLU A 87 -19.46 2.13 -5.75
CA GLU A 87 -19.63 3.34 -4.94
C GLU A 87 -18.55 4.40 -5.26
N LEU A 88 -17.30 4.01 -5.35
CA LEU A 88 -16.18 4.91 -5.66
C LEU A 88 -16.28 5.49 -7.07
N GLU A 89 -16.73 4.71 -8.05
CA GLU A 89 -16.99 5.19 -9.41
C GLU A 89 -18.10 6.27 -9.42
N THR A 90 -19.15 6.14 -8.60
CA THR A 90 -20.18 7.19 -8.47
C THR A 90 -19.65 8.47 -7.86
N ARG A 91 -18.54 8.40 -7.11
CA ARG A 91 -17.83 9.55 -6.52
C ARG A 91 -16.75 10.15 -7.42
N GLY A 92 -16.58 9.56 -8.62
CA GLY A 92 -15.67 10.08 -9.65
C GLY A 92 -14.30 9.40 -9.71
N HIS A 93 -14.03 8.38 -8.89
CA HIS A 93 -12.81 7.59 -9.01
C HIS A 93 -12.81 6.79 -10.31
N ARG A 94 -11.62 6.65 -10.90
CA ARG A 94 -11.38 5.87 -12.11
C ARG A 94 -10.42 4.73 -11.85
N PHE A 95 -10.70 3.58 -12.40
CA PHE A 95 -9.93 2.38 -12.18
C PHE A 95 -9.19 1.93 -13.46
N ARG A 96 -7.94 1.51 -13.31
CA ARG A 96 -7.08 1.01 -14.37
C ARG A 96 -6.94 -0.50 -14.34
N SER A 97 -7.15 -1.10 -13.17
CA SER A 97 -7.08 -2.54 -12.94
C SER A 97 -8.42 -3.10 -12.48
N ARG A 98 -8.47 -4.41 -12.29
CA ARG A 98 -9.64 -5.09 -11.72
C ARG A 98 -9.35 -5.61 -10.30
N THR A 99 -8.35 -5.04 -9.63
CA THR A 99 -7.90 -5.53 -8.34
C THR A 99 -8.62 -4.86 -7.19
N ASP A 100 -8.74 -5.58 -6.10
CA ASP A 100 -9.17 -5.08 -4.80
C ASP A 100 -8.12 -4.15 -4.16
N SER A 101 -6.84 -4.29 -4.52
CA SER A 101 -5.79 -3.38 -4.06
C SER A 101 -5.97 -1.95 -4.59
N GLU A 102 -6.44 -1.78 -5.83
CA GLU A 102 -6.78 -0.46 -6.37
C GLU A 102 -8.00 0.12 -5.66
N VAL A 103 -9.00 -0.73 -5.37
CA VAL A 103 -10.16 -0.33 -4.58
C VAL A 103 -9.74 0.13 -3.18
N ALA A 104 -8.80 -0.57 -2.53
CA ALA A 104 -8.29 -0.18 -1.22
C ALA A 104 -7.58 1.19 -1.26
N LEU A 105 -6.81 1.48 -2.32
CA LEU A 105 -6.14 2.76 -2.51
C LEU A 105 -7.15 3.90 -2.67
N HIS A 106 -8.11 3.76 -3.59
CA HIS A 106 -9.15 4.76 -3.81
C HIS A 106 -10.08 4.93 -2.61
N ALA A 107 -10.38 3.85 -1.88
CA ALA A 107 -11.11 3.92 -0.63
C ALA A 107 -10.38 4.75 0.43
N TYR A 108 -9.04 4.64 0.50
CA TYR A 108 -8.24 5.48 1.37
C TYR A 108 -8.23 6.94 0.91
N GLU A 109 -8.20 7.19 -0.39
CA GLU A 109 -8.28 8.56 -0.93
C GLU A 109 -9.60 9.24 -0.56
N GLU A 110 -10.71 8.52 -0.63
CA GLU A 110 -12.06 9.03 -0.36
C GLU A 110 -12.35 9.17 1.13
N TRP A 111 -12.03 8.14 1.94
CA TRP A 111 -12.45 8.05 3.34
C TRP A 111 -11.31 8.13 4.35
N GLY A 112 -10.07 8.28 3.88
CA GLY A 112 -8.90 8.26 4.75
C GLY A 112 -8.74 6.95 5.52
N PRO A 113 -8.19 7.00 6.75
CA PRO A 113 -8.01 5.80 7.59
C PRO A 113 -9.31 5.02 7.87
N ASN A 114 -10.47 5.67 7.82
CA ASN A 114 -11.76 5.03 8.09
C ASN A 114 -12.20 4.06 6.96
N CYS A 115 -11.48 4.05 5.83
CA CYS A 115 -11.75 3.10 4.74
C CYS A 115 -11.75 1.65 5.22
N VAL A 116 -10.92 1.29 6.20
CA VAL A 116 -10.83 -0.08 6.71
C VAL A 116 -12.10 -0.57 7.41
N GLU A 117 -12.94 0.33 7.89
CA GLU A 117 -14.22 -0.02 8.51
C GLU A 117 -15.22 -0.55 7.48
N ARG A 118 -15.02 -0.21 6.23
CA ARG A 118 -15.85 -0.60 5.08
C ARG A 118 -15.41 -1.92 4.44
N PHE A 119 -14.20 -2.39 4.76
CA PHE A 119 -13.65 -3.60 4.16
C PHE A 119 -14.19 -4.86 4.84
N ASN A 120 -14.75 -5.73 4.04
CA ASN A 120 -15.02 -7.12 4.42
C ASN A 120 -13.97 -8.01 3.75
N GLY A 121 -13.03 -8.53 4.54
CA GLY A 121 -11.93 -9.30 3.96
C GLY A 121 -10.81 -9.60 4.94
N MET A 122 -9.75 -10.16 4.40
CA MET A 122 -8.50 -10.47 5.09
C MET A 122 -7.37 -9.68 4.44
N PHE A 123 -6.68 -8.82 5.19
CA PHE A 123 -5.66 -7.95 4.60
C PHE A 123 -4.59 -7.49 5.59
N ALA A 124 -3.41 -7.23 5.03
CA ALA A 124 -2.37 -6.39 5.59
C ALA A 124 -1.94 -5.40 4.51
N LEU A 125 -1.87 -4.13 4.84
CA LEU A 125 -1.52 -3.07 3.90
C LEU A 125 -0.65 -1.98 4.53
N ALA A 126 0.11 -1.32 3.66
CA ALA A 126 0.77 -0.06 3.95
C ALA A 126 0.47 0.93 2.83
N ILE A 127 0.05 2.14 3.19
CA ILE A 127 -0.19 3.23 2.25
C ILE A 127 0.76 4.38 2.58
N TYR A 128 1.58 4.78 1.61
CA TYR A 128 2.25 6.07 1.59
C TYR A 128 1.25 7.13 1.15
N ASP A 129 1.16 8.24 1.88
CA ASP A 129 0.29 9.36 1.57
C ASP A 129 1.09 10.67 1.66
N GLY A 130 1.49 11.17 0.50
CA GLY A 130 2.16 12.46 0.32
C GLY A 130 1.22 13.58 -0.11
N ARG A 131 -0.09 13.35 -0.12
CA ARG A 131 -1.08 14.33 -0.58
C ARG A 131 -1.09 15.57 0.30
N PRO A 132 -1.21 16.77 -0.31
CA PRO A 132 -1.40 18.01 0.43
C PRO A 132 -2.66 17.94 1.32
N ARG A 133 -2.62 18.58 2.46
CA ARG A 133 -3.79 18.75 3.33
C ARG A 133 -4.31 20.17 3.21
N ASP A 134 -5.61 20.33 3.32
CA ASP A 134 -6.24 21.64 3.35
C ASP A 134 -5.61 22.53 4.44
N GLY A 135 -5.15 23.72 4.04
CA GLY A 135 -4.55 24.70 4.93
C GLY A 135 -3.05 24.51 5.24
N ALA A 136 -2.38 23.49 4.71
CA ALA A 136 -0.94 23.33 4.88
C ALA A 136 -0.16 24.10 3.81
N VAL A 137 0.44 25.21 4.20
CA VAL A 137 1.44 25.95 3.39
C VAL A 137 2.74 25.15 3.48
N SER A 138 3.15 24.54 2.38
CA SER A 138 4.43 23.86 2.09
C SER A 138 5.07 23.02 3.21
N HIS A 139 5.54 21.82 2.87
CA HIS A 139 6.19 20.79 3.69
C HIS A 139 5.26 19.92 4.53
N VAL A 140 4.26 19.29 3.87
CA VAL A 140 3.52 18.19 4.49
C VAL A 140 4.47 17.00 4.63
N LEU A 141 4.76 16.60 5.87
CA LEU A 141 5.46 15.34 6.10
C LEU A 141 4.58 14.19 5.59
N PRO A 142 5.13 13.29 4.78
CA PRO A 142 4.38 12.15 4.30
C PRO A 142 3.88 11.28 5.47
N ARG A 143 2.74 10.67 5.28
CA ARG A 143 2.20 9.69 6.22
C ARG A 143 2.41 8.29 5.67
N VAL A 144 2.61 7.35 6.58
CA VAL A 144 2.46 5.93 6.29
C VAL A 144 1.33 5.40 7.14
N PHE A 145 0.27 4.95 6.47
CA PHE A 145 -0.87 4.31 7.11
C PHE A 145 -0.71 2.80 7.02
N LEU A 146 -0.75 2.14 8.18
CA LEU A 146 -0.66 0.69 8.29
C LEU A 146 -1.99 0.15 8.80
N ALA A 147 -2.48 -0.92 8.19
CA ALA A 147 -3.67 -1.61 8.67
C ALA A 147 -3.58 -3.12 8.41
N ARG A 148 -4.26 -3.87 9.28
CA ARG A 148 -4.52 -5.29 9.09
C ARG A 148 -5.97 -5.61 9.44
N ASP A 149 -6.46 -6.73 8.93
CA ASP A 149 -7.82 -7.19 9.20
C ASP A 149 -8.07 -7.44 10.69
N ARG A 150 -9.35 -7.43 11.10
CA ARG A 150 -9.79 -7.52 12.49
C ARG A 150 -9.32 -8.79 13.21
N TYR A 151 -9.17 -9.88 12.48
CA TYR A 151 -8.77 -11.18 13.04
C TYR A 151 -7.28 -11.46 12.89
N GLY A 152 -6.52 -10.57 12.20
CA GLY A 152 -5.11 -10.77 11.94
C GLY A 152 -4.81 -11.98 11.04
N ILE A 153 -5.74 -12.32 10.14
CA ILE A 153 -5.58 -13.43 9.18
C ILE A 153 -4.36 -13.19 8.29
N LYS A 154 -4.17 -11.95 7.86
CA LYS A 154 -2.92 -11.53 7.22
C LYS A 154 -2.00 -10.93 8.26
N PRO A 155 -0.81 -11.51 8.50
CA PRO A 155 0.12 -10.96 9.48
C PRO A 155 0.69 -9.63 9.01
N LEU A 156 0.87 -8.71 9.95
CA LEU A 156 1.63 -7.46 9.78
C LEU A 156 2.57 -7.32 10.97
N TYR A 157 3.87 -7.33 10.69
CA TYR A 157 4.92 -7.14 11.67
C TYR A 157 5.56 -5.78 11.48
N TYR A 158 6.00 -5.17 12.57
CA TYR A 158 6.77 -3.93 12.53
C TYR A 158 7.87 -3.95 13.59
N CYS A 159 8.90 -3.16 13.34
CA CYS A 159 10.05 -3.04 14.21
C CYS A 159 10.53 -1.58 14.25
N TRP A 160 10.93 -1.14 15.44
CA TRP A 160 11.66 0.11 15.63
C TRP A 160 13.14 -0.21 15.71
N ALA A 161 13.90 0.19 14.72
CA ALA A 161 15.36 0.00 14.68
C ALA A 161 16.06 1.36 14.70
N ALA A 162 16.53 1.78 15.86
CA ALA A 162 17.31 3.01 16.10
C ALA A 162 16.80 4.30 15.40
N LYS A 163 16.69 4.32 14.08
CA LYS A 163 16.34 5.50 13.26
C LYS A 163 15.27 5.19 12.22
N GLU A 164 14.86 3.95 12.14
CA GLU A 164 13.98 3.44 11.11
C GLU A 164 12.84 2.68 11.72
N PHE A 165 11.71 2.72 11.03
CA PHE A 165 10.57 1.87 11.24
C PHE A 165 10.45 0.93 10.03
N LEU A 166 10.43 -0.38 10.31
CA LEU A 166 10.42 -1.44 9.31
C LEU A 166 9.13 -2.24 9.40
#